data_773967336b22027c4aee0045d9d53a55
#
_entry.id   773967336b22027c4aee0045d9d53a55
#
_cell.length_a   1.000
_cell.length_b   1.000
_cell.length_c   1.000
_cell.angle_alpha   90.00
_cell.angle_beta   90.00
_cell.angle_gamma   90.00
#
_symmetry.space_group_name_H-M   'P 1'
#
loop_
_entity.id
_entity.type
_entity.pdbx_description
1 polymer ?
#
loop_
_entity_poly.entity_id
_entity_poly.type
_entity_poly.pdbx_seq_one_letter_code
_entity_poly.pdbx_strand_id
1 'polypeptide(L)'
;MLQRLAATFAALGGPDAEAEAPGVIGPAHARLRAEAEALAEVLEHVDRTLADEAGRWVLAAHPEGTTEWTLTALDEAGELRQLVLDRRFRDAETGEHWIVDYKTSRPLPGEPREAFEAREAEAHRAQLAAYREALAAIVGGPVRSALYFTALGQLLRFP
;
A
#
# COMPACT_ATOMS: atom_id res chain seq x y z
N MET A 1 -9.25 -2.55 -22.63
CA MET A 1 -10.37 -2.74 -21.68
C MET A 1 -10.83 -1.43 -21.04
N LEU A 2 -9.95 -0.54 -20.64
CA LEU A 2 -10.25 0.80 -20.07
C LEU A 2 -11.02 1.74 -21.00
N GLN A 3 -10.76 1.72 -22.31
CA GLN A 3 -11.50 2.54 -23.27
C GLN A 3 -12.99 2.15 -23.43
N ARG A 4 -13.37 0.92 -23.11
CA ARG A 4 -14.77 0.47 -23.14
C ARG A 4 -15.56 0.95 -21.92
N LEU A 5 -14.93 1.09 -20.75
CA LEU A 5 -15.59 1.63 -19.55
C LEU A 5 -15.89 3.11 -19.69
N ALA A 6 -14.99 3.89 -20.28
CA ALA A 6 -15.22 5.32 -20.55
C ALA A 6 -16.38 5.56 -21.55
N ALA A 7 -16.54 4.68 -22.55
CA ALA A 7 -17.61 4.77 -23.52
C ALA A 7 -18.99 4.39 -22.92
N THR A 8 -19.04 3.50 -21.96
CA THR A 8 -20.28 3.09 -21.28
C THR A 8 -20.80 4.19 -20.35
N PHE A 9 -19.91 4.97 -19.73
CA PHE A 9 -20.32 6.13 -18.90
C PHE A 9 -20.91 7.28 -19.70
N ALA A 10 -20.47 7.48 -20.95
CA ALA A 10 -21.02 8.51 -21.84
C ALA A 10 -22.43 8.17 -22.38
N ALA A 11 -22.83 6.89 -22.34
CA ALA A 11 -24.10 6.41 -22.89
C ALA A 11 -25.27 6.38 -21.88
N LEU A 12 -25.05 6.71 -20.59
CA LEU A 12 -26.07 6.73 -19.54
C LEU A 12 -26.75 8.09 -19.34
N GLY A 13 -26.50 9.08 -20.19
CA GLY A 13 -27.22 10.34 -20.25
C GLY A 13 -28.57 10.15 -20.96
N GLY A 14 -29.63 9.89 -20.18
CA GLY A 14 -31.01 9.87 -20.69
C GLY A 14 -31.49 11.27 -21.19
N PRO A 15 -32.54 11.35 -22.04
CA PRO A 15 -32.92 12.53 -22.79
C PRO A 15 -33.72 13.61 -22.01
N ASP A 16 -33.77 13.60 -20.67
CA ASP A 16 -34.56 14.51 -19.86
C ASP A 16 -33.74 15.32 -18.84
N ALA A 17 -32.49 15.64 -19.16
CA ALA A 17 -31.75 16.63 -18.36
C ALA A 17 -32.16 18.04 -18.82
N GLU A 18 -33.03 18.70 -18.05
CA GLU A 18 -33.27 20.15 -18.17
C GLU A 18 -31.92 20.87 -18.25
N ALA A 19 -31.81 21.80 -19.20
CA ALA A 19 -30.60 22.56 -19.51
C ALA A 19 -30.12 23.34 -18.28
N GLU A 20 -29.25 22.74 -17.48
CA GLU A 20 -28.44 23.46 -16.48
C GLU A 20 -27.45 24.35 -17.21
N ALA A 21 -27.39 25.61 -16.76
CA ALA A 21 -26.51 26.65 -17.33
C ALA A 21 -25.05 26.13 -17.37
N PRO A 22 -24.27 26.41 -18.43
CA PRO A 22 -22.90 25.95 -18.55
C PRO A 22 -22.03 26.62 -17.50
N GLY A 23 -21.59 25.86 -16.50
CA GLY A 23 -20.57 26.31 -15.56
C GLY A 23 -20.69 25.88 -14.09
N VAL A 24 -21.81 25.35 -13.65
CA VAL A 24 -21.94 24.90 -12.23
C VAL A 24 -21.99 23.37 -12.20
N ILE A 25 -20.84 22.76 -11.94
CA ILE A 25 -20.77 21.34 -11.62
C ILE A 25 -21.41 21.17 -10.25
N GLY A 26 -22.62 20.60 -10.17
CA GLY A 26 -23.33 20.34 -8.92
C GLY A 26 -22.51 19.46 -7.95
N PRO A 27 -22.75 19.54 -6.64
CA PRO A 27 -21.96 18.82 -5.63
C PRO A 27 -21.92 17.30 -5.85
N ALA A 28 -22.96 16.72 -6.43
CA ALA A 28 -23.00 15.30 -6.78
C ALA A 28 -21.98 14.94 -7.88
N HIS A 29 -21.85 15.75 -8.91
CA HIS A 29 -20.88 15.55 -9.98
C HIS A 29 -19.43 15.74 -9.49
N ALA A 30 -19.21 16.73 -8.60
CA ALA A 30 -17.89 16.95 -7.99
C ALA A 30 -17.46 15.72 -7.15
N ARG A 31 -18.39 15.14 -6.41
CA ARG A 31 -18.14 13.91 -5.63
C ARG A 31 -17.83 12.71 -6.52
N LEU A 32 -18.62 12.45 -7.56
CA LEU A 32 -18.41 11.35 -8.50
C LEU A 32 -17.06 11.49 -9.22
N ARG A 33 -16.66 12.72 -9.57
CA ARG A 33 -15.36 12.97 -10.17
C ARG A 33 -14.22 12.67 -9.19
N ALA A 34 -14.31 13.11 -7.93
CA ALA A 34 -13.32 12.82 -6.91
C ALA A 34 -13.19 11.32 -6.63
N GLU A 35 -14.31 10.59 -6.60
CA GLU A 35 -14.32 9.13 -6.44
C GLU A 35 -13.66 8.44 -7.66
N ALA A 36 -13.92 8.91 -8.88
CA ALA A 36 -13.30 8.37 -10.08
C ALA A 36 -11.78 8.64 -10.14
N GLU A 37 -11.35 9.82 -9.73
CA GLU A 37 -9.93 10.19 -9.62
C GLU A 37 -9.22 9.33 -8.58
N ALA A 38 -9.81 9.14 -7.41
CA ALA A 38 -9.27 8.25 -6.37
C ALA A 38 -9.15 6.79 -6.84
N LEU A 39 -10.16 6.29 -7.55
CA LEU A 39 -10.11 4.94 -8.13
C LEU A 39 -9.01 4.82 -9.19
N ALA A 40 -8.86 5.81 -10.04
CA ALA A 40 -7.80 5.83 -11.04
C ALA A 40 -6.41 5.79 -10.39
N GLU A 41 -6.19 6.54 -9.32
CA GLU A 41 -4.94 6.52 -8.56
C GLU A 41 -4.66 5.12 -7.95
N VAL A 42 -5.67 4.49 -7.36
CA VAL A 42 -5.54 3.12 -6.82
C VAL A 42 -5.14 2.14 -7.94
N LEU A 43 -5.78 2.22 -9.10
CA LEU A 43 -5.45 1.35 -10.24
C LEU A 43 -4.02 1.58 -10.75
N GLU A 44 -3.55 2.83 -10.79
CA GLU A 44 -2.15 3.12 -11.13
C GLU A 44 -1.16 2.51 -10.14
N HIS A 45 -1.47 2.54 -8.84
CA HIS A 45 -0.63 1.90 -7.82
C HIS A 45 -0.58 0.38 -8.00
N VAL A 46 -1.72 -0.24 -8.30
CA VAL A 46 -1.81 -1.69 -8.58
C VAL A 46 -1.00 -2.04 -9.83
N ASP A 47 -1.22 -1.33 -10.95
CA ASP A 47 -0.51 -1.57 -12.20
C ASP A 47 1.00 -1.43 -12.02
N ARG A 48 1.46 -0.40 -11.30
CA ARG A 48 2.86 -0.16 -11.00
C ARG A 48 3.45 -1.27 -10.12
N THR A 49 2.72 -1.70 -9.10
CA THR A 49 3.13 -2.81 -8.23
C THR A 49 3.28 -4.11 -9.03
N LEU A 50 2.35 -4.41 -9.94
CA LEU A 50 2.41 -5.59 -10.78
C LEU A 50 3.51 -5.52 -11.86
N ALA A 51 3.86 -4.33 -12.31
CA ALA A 51 4.96 -4.11 -13.25
C ALA A 51 6.34 -4.25 -12.59
N ASP A 52 6.44 -3.94 -11.28
CA ASP A 52 7.69 -4.03 -10.52
C ASP A 52 8.00 -5.47 -10.09
N GLU A 53 9.29 -5.87 -10.16
CA GLU A 53 9.72 -7.21 -9.77
C GLU A 53 9.55 -7.45 -8.27
N ALA A 54 9.96 -6.49 -7.44
CA ALA A 54 9.80 -6.59 -5.99
C ALA A 54 8.31 -6.56 -5.58
N GLY A 55 7.48 -5.80 -6.30
CA GLY A 55 6.03 -5.78 -6.11
C GLY A 55 5.40 -7.15 -6.39
N ARG A 56 5.76 -7.79 -7.50
CA ARG A 56 5.31 -9.16 -7.81
C ARG A 56 5.77 -10.16 -6.77
N TRP A 57 7.02 -10.03 -6.29
CA TRP A 57 7.53 -10.89 -5.22
C TRP A 57 6.73 -10.70 -3.92
N VAL A 58 6.48 -9.48 -3.47
CA VAL A 58 5.67 -9.21 -2.27
C VAL A 58 4.27 -9.79 -2.38
N LEU A 59 3.64 -9.71 -3.57
CA LEU A 59 2.26 -10.18 -3.81
C LEU A 59 2.17 -11.68 -4.11
N ALA A 60 3.29 -12.36 -4.37
CA ALA A 60 3.29 -13.78 -4.72
C ALA A 60 2.69 -14.66 -3.63
N ALA A 61 2.28 -15.87 -4.01
CA ALA A 61 1.78 -16.88 -3.09
C ALA A 61 2.95 -17.54 -2.35
N HIS A 62 3.42 -16.89 -1.29
CA HIS A 62 4.44 -17.42 -0.41
C HIS A 62 3.86 -18.35 0.67
N PRO A 63 4.65 -19.33 1.17
CA PRO A 63 4.30 -20.10 2.35
C PRO A 63 4.01 -19.18 3.55
N GLU A 64 3.02 -19.55 4.35
CA GLU A 64 2.58 -18.78 5.54
C GLU A 64 2.18 -17.32 5.23
N GLY A 65 1.92 -17.00 3.95
CA GLY A 65 1.53 -15.66 3.52
C GLY A 65 0.16 -15.27 4.07
N THR A 66 0.13 -14.16 4.82
CA THR A 66 -1.11 -13.55 5.33
C THR A 66 -1.08 -12.04 5.12
N THR A 67 -2.26 -11.44 5.03
CA THR A 67 -2.47 -9.99 4.96
C THR A 67 -3.26 -9.53 6.18
N GLU A 68 -3.08 -8.27 6.60
CA GLU A 68 -3.79 -7.67 7.74
C GLU A 68 -3.77 -8.56 8.99
N TRP A 69 -2.62 -9.19 9.23
CA TRP A 69 -2.49 -10.12 10.35
C TRP A 69 -2.34 -9.39 11.67
N THR A 70 -3.32 -9.58 12.54
CA THR A 70 -3.33 -8.98 13.87
C THR A 70 -2.65 -9.91 14.87
N LEU A 71 -1.74 -9.35 15.66
CA LEU A 71 -1.14 -10.00 16.79
C LEU A 71 -1.14 -9.11 18.03
N THR A 72 -1.11 -9.70 19.19
CA THR A 72 -1.00 -8.99 20.46
C THR A 72 0.40 -9.21 21.03
N ALA A 73 1.10 -8.15 21.35
CA ALA A 73 2.41 -8.16 21.98
C ALA A 73 2.42 -7.34 23.27
N LEU A 74 3.36 -7.61 24.16
CA LEU A 74 3.64 -6.74 25.30
C LEU A 74 4.63 -5.66 24.85
N ASP A 75 4.38 -4.41 25.22
CA ASP A 75 5.34 -3.34 25.05
C ASP A 75 6.38 -3.33 26.18
N GLU A 76 7.35 -2.40 26.12
CA GLU A 76 8.40 -2.25 27.14
C GLU A 76 7.85 -1.96 28.55
N ALA A 77 6.64 -1.40 28.65
CA ALA A 77 5.95 -1.16 29.91
C ALA A 77 5.17 -2.39 30.42
N GLY A 78 5.14 -3.49 29.63
CA GLY A 78 4.36 -4.68 29.93
C GLY A 78 2.87 -4.54 29.61
N GLU A 79 2.47 -3.54 28.85
CA GLU A 79 1.10 -3.35 28.41
C GLU A 79 0.83 -4.11 27.10
N LEU A 80 -0.38 -4.63 26.97
CA LEU A 80 -0.82 -5.31 25.77
C LEU A 80 -1.05 -4.29 24.63
N ARG A 81 -0.34 -4.48 23.53
CA ARG A 81 -0.54 -3.74 22.29
C ARG A 81 -0.97 -4.65 21.16
N GLN A 82 -1.95 -4.17 20.39
CA GLN A 82 -2.37 -4.83 19.18
C GLN A 82 -1.55 -4.27 18.00
N LEU A 83 -0.90 -5.17 17.27
CA LEU A 83 -0.11 -4.87 16.09
C LEU A 83 -0.84 -5.46 14.88
N VAL A 84 -0.95 -4.71 13.79
CA VAL A 84 -1.53 -5.17 12.52
C VAL A 84 -0.43 -5.12 11.47
N LEU A 85 -0.07 -6.28 10.94
CA LEU A 85 0.94 -6.42 9.89
C LEU A 85 0.22 -6.46 8.54
N ASP A 86 0.51 -5.53 7.64
CA ASP A 86 -0.13 -5.46 6.32
C ASP A 86 0.12 -6.75 5.53
N ARG A 87 1.36 -7.22 5.51
CA ARG A 87 1.76 -8.45 4.85
C ARG A 87 2.86 -9.16 5.64
N ARG A 88 2.70 -10.47 5.89
CA ARG A 88 3.78 -11.33 6.35
C ARG A 88 3.82 -12.61 5.51
N PHE A 89 5.00 -13.18 5.34
CA PHE A 89 5.20 -14.46 4.65
C PHE A 89 6.57 -15.06 4.97
N ARG A 90 6.73 -16.32 4.60
CA ARG A 90 8.03 -16.98 4.53
C ARG A 90 8.44 -17.05 3.07
N ASP A 91 9.58 -16.48 2.73
CA ASP A 91 10.10 -16.52 1.36
C ASP A 91 10.36 -17.97 0.93
N ALA A 92 9.86 -18.35 -0.24
CA ALA A 92 9.91 -19.74 -0.70
C ALA A 92 11.33 -20.18 -1.10
N GLU A 93 12.19 -19.25 -1.50
CA GLU A 93 13.55 -19.54 -1.98
C GLU A 93 14.55 -19.53 -0.83
N THR A 94 14.50 -18.51 0.01
CA THR A 94 15.45 -18.30 1.11
C THR A 94 15.03 -18.93 2.42
N GLY A 95 13.72 -19.16 2.60
CA GLY A 95 13.13 -19.60 3.86
C GLY A 95 13.07 -18.52 4.94
N GLU A 96 13.47 -17.30 4.65
CA GLU A 96 13.42 -16.16 5.58
C GLU A 96 11.98 -15.69 5.82
N HIS A 97 11.68 -15.30 7.05
CA HIS A 97 10.40 -14.64 7.37
C HIS A 97 10.49 -13.15 7.07
N TRP A 98 9.46 -12.64 6.40
CA TRP A 98 9.35 -11.26 5.98
C TRP A 98 8.09 -10.58 6.52
N ILE A 99 8.23 -9.30 6.84
CA ILE A 99 7.15 -8.36 7.07
C ILE A 99 7.30 -7.26 6.04
N VAL A 100 6.22 -6.96 5.31
CA VAL A 100 6.16 -5.84 4.38
C VAL A 100 4.99 -4.95 4.75
N ASP A 101 5.29 -3.68 4.93
CA ASP A 101 4.32 -2.64 5.23
C ASP A 101 4.16 -1.74 3.99
N TYR A 102 2.93 -1.53 3.53
CA TYR A 102 2.65 -0.77 2.32
C TYR A 102 2.54 0.72 2.61
N LYS A 103 3.15 1.52 1.75
CA LYS A 103 3.13 2.99 1.83
C LYS A 103 2.73 3.60 0.51
N THR A 104 1.97 4.69 0.58
CA THR A 104 1.58 5.52 -0.58
C THR A 104 2.39 6.80 -0.67
N SER A 105 3.30 7.04 0.29
CA SER A 105 4.14 8.25 0.33
C SER A 105 5.02 8.38 -0.91
N ARG A 106 5.30 9.64 -1.26
CA ARG A 106 6.12 10.04 -2.40
C ARG A 106 7.22 11.01 -1.94
N PRO A 107 8.32 11.14 -2.69
CA PRO A 107 9.29 12.20 -2.46
C PRO A 107 8.64 13.58 -2.52
N LEU A 108 9.12 14.51 -1.70
CA LEU A 108 8.76 15.91 -1.81
C LEU A 108 9.32 16.53 -3.11
N PRO A 109 8.75 17.62 -3.63
CA PRO A 109 9.29 18.28 -4.79
C PRO A 109 10.78 18.61 -4.65
N GLY A 110 11.62 18.02 -5.52
CA GLY A 110 13.06 18.18 -5.48
C GLY A 110 13.80 17.35 -4.42
N GLU A 111 13.12 16.51 -3.66
CA GLU A 111 13.75 15.60 -2.69
C GLU A 111 14.51 14.48 -3.42
N PRO A 112 15.83 14.33 -3.20
CA PRO A 112 16.58 13.20 -3.73
C PRO A 112 16.06 11.87 -3.19
N ARG A 113 16.21 10.80 -3.97
CA ARG A 113 15.76 9.46 -3.59
C ARG A 113 16.32 9.01 -2.24
N GLU A 114 17.60 9.21 -2.03
CA GLU A 114 18.29 8.81 -0.79
C GLU A 114 17.75 9.55 0.43
N ALA A 115 17.40 10.83 0.28
CA ALA A 115 16.82 11.64 1.35
C ALA A 115 15.40 11.16 1.69
N PHE A 116 14.59 10.85 0.68
CA PHE A 116 13.27 10.24 0.85
C PHE A 116 13.37 8.89 1.58
N GLU A 117 14.24 7.99 1.11
CA GLU A 117 14.44 6.67 1.73
C GLU A 117 14.90 6.79 3.19
N ALA A 118 15.82 7.70 3.49
CA ALA A 118 16.29 7.95 4.86
C ALA A 118 15.18 8.49 5.76
N ARG A 119 14.37 9.40 5.27
CA ARG A 119 13.22 9.98 5.99
C ARG A 119 12.16 8.92 6.30
N GLU A 120 11.79 8.13 5.32
CA GLU A 120 10.82 7.04 5.50
C GLU A 120 11.37 5.94 6.41
N ALA A 121 12.65 5.59 6.26
CA ALA A 121 13.31 4.63 7.14
C ALA A 121 13.27 5.07 8.59
N GLU A 122 13.58 6.33 8.87
CA GLU A 122 13.55 6.88 10.24
C GLU A 122 12.13 6.93 10.80
N ALA A 123 11.16 7.38 10.00
CA ALA A 123 9.77 7.49 10.42
C ALA A 123 9.15 6.13 10.81
N HIS A 124 9.57 5.04 10.17
CA HIS A 124 8.97 3.71 10.37
C HIS A 124 9.88 2.72 11.11
N ARG A 125 11.08 3.12 11.51
CA ARG A 125 12.07 2.27 12.20
C ARG A 125 11.51 1.59 13.43
N ALA A 126 10.91 2.37 14.33
CA ALA A 126 10.38 1.84 15.59
C ALA A 126 9.20 0.87 15.37
N GLN A 127 8.31 1.19 14.44
CA GLN A 127 7.18 0.33 14.07
C GLN A 127 7.67 -1.02 13.54
N LEU A 128 8.58 -1.00 12.57
CA LEU A 128 9.09 -2.24 11.96
C LEU A 128 9.95 -3.05 12.94
N ALA A 129 10.66 -2.41 13.87
CA ALA A 129 11.39 -3.09 14.92
C ALA A 129 10.43 -3.86 15.84
N ALA A 130 9.35 -3.23 16.30
CA ALA A 130 8.33 -3.87 17.12
C ALA A 130 7.66 -5.05 16.38
N TYR A 131 7.36 -4.89 15.10
CA TYR A 131 6.79 -5.95 14.28
C TYR A 131 7.74 -7.14 14.15
N ARG A 132 9.03 -6.89 13.87
CA ARG A 132 10.06 -7.94 13.77
C ARG A 132 10.22 -8.70 15.08
N GLU A 133 10.31 -8.00 16.20
CA GLU A 133 10.45 -8.60 17.51
C GLU A 133 9.26 -9.50 17.85
N ALA A 134 8.05 -8.99 17.67
CA ALA A 134 6.83 -9.73 17.93
C ALA A 134 6.70 -10.99 17.05
N LEU A 135 7.00 -10.90 15.76
CA LEU A 135 6.96 -12.06 14.87
C LEU A 135 8.10 -13.04 15.15
N ALA A 136 9.32 -12.56 15.45
CA ALA A 136 10.48 -13.40 15.76
C ALA A 136 10.23 -14.29 17.00
N ALA A 137 9.52 -13.76 18.01
CA ALA A 137 9.11 -14.54 19.18
C ALA A 137 8.17 -15.71 18.84
N ILE A 138 7.38 -15.56 17.76
CA ILE A 138 6.43 -16.60 17.31
C ILE A 138 7.11 -17.63 16.42
N VAL A 139 7.94 -17.18 15.45
CA VAL A 139 8.55 -18.07 14.47
C VAL A 139 9.86 -18.71 14.95
N GLY A 140 10.42 -18.22 16.06
CA GLY A 140 11.65 -18.76 16.66
C GLY A 140 12.91 -18.47 15.86
N GLY A 141 12.94 -17.39 15.05
CA GLY A 141 14.05 -17.06 14.18
C GLY A 141 14.06 -15.60 13.71
N PRO A 142 15.08 -15.19 12.96
CA PRO A 142 15.21 -13.83 12.47
C PRO A 142 14.09 -13.49 11.47
N VAL A 143 13.62 -12.25 11.54
CA VAL A 143 12.60 -11.69 10.65
C VAL A 143 13.17 -10.49 9.93
N ARG A 144 13.01 -10.46 8.61
CA ARG A 144 13.28 -9.32 7.75
C ARG A 144 12.08 -8.40 7.67
N SER A 145 12.33 -7.13 7.42
CA SER A 145 11.25 -6.18 7.17
C SER A 145 11.55 -5.23 6.01
N ALA A 146 10.50 -4.74 5.37
CA ALA A 146 10.59 -3.79 4.29
C ALA A 146 9.37 -2.86 4.28
N LEU A 147 9.55 -1.67 3.70
CA LEU A 147 8.47 -0.81 3.21
C LEU A 147 8.32 -1.02 1.71
N TYR A 148 7.12 -1.14 1.23
CA TYR A 148 6.82 -1.16 -0.19
C TYR A 148 5.99 0.06 -0.57
N PHE A 149 6.58 0.96 -1.39
CA PHE A 149 5.94 2.20 -1.85
C PHE A 149 5.16 1.92 -3.13
N THR A 150 3.85 1.69 -3.01
CA THR A 150 2.97 1.36 -4.14
C THR A 150 2.92 2.47 -5.20
N ALA A 151 3.01 3.73 -4.76
CA ALA A 151 3.06 4.89 -5.65
C ALA A 151 4.34 5.00 -6.50
N LEU A 152 5.40 4.27 -6.13
CA LEU A 152 6.71 4.33 -6.78
C LEU A 152 7.11 3.00 -7.44
N GLY A 153 6.50 1.87 -7.03
CA GLY A 153 6.99 0.55 -7.38
C GLY A 153 8.38 0.30 -6.78
N GLN A 154 8.55 0.56 -5.49
CA GLN A 154 9.86 0.54 -4.84
C GLN A 154 9.82 -0.18 -3.50
N LEU A 155 10.80 -1.06 -3.28
CA LEU A 155 11.01 -1.77 -2.01
C LEU A 155 12.21 -1.18 -1.26
N LEU A 156 12.01 -0.77 0.00
CA LEU A 156 13.06 -0.35 0.92
C LEU A 156 13.21 -1.41 2.03
N ARG A 157 14.34 -2.13 2.02
CA ARG A 157 14.64 -3.18 3.00
C ARG A 157 15.29 -2.61 4.24
N PHE A 158 14.94 -3.17 5.39
CA PHE A 158 15.55 -2.86 6.68
C PHE A 158 16.47 -4.02 7.11
N PRO A 159 17.65 -3.68 7.66
CA PRO A 159 18.59 -4.68 8.15
C PRO A 159 18.07 -5.45 9.37
#